data_20934a05d42ddb8115690f9ca54c0880
#
_entry.id   20934a05d42ddb8115690f9ca54c0880
#
_cell.length_a   1.000
_cell.length_b   1.000
_cell.length_c   1.000
_cell.angle_alpha   90.00
_cell.angle_beta   90.00
_cell.angle_gamma   90.00
#
_symmetry.space_group_name_H-M   'P 1'
#
loop_
_entity.id
_entity.type
_entity.pdbx_description
1 polymer ?
#
loop_
_entity_poly.entity_id
_entity_poly.type
_entity_poly.pdbx_seq_one_letter_code
_entity_poly.pdbx_strand_id
1 'polypeptide(L)'
;MSDPSNINSVLFLGPSDVKDVITMSDAVDLVDKGYADAAKFPIINAPRRRVHSPDGVRVSNFPGGINSLGVIGSLTRAESVSHDPNNQVYPYREHPVYLLWDSETAHLKSIMVGEITDKRVGFSSVMALRTAATTGVGIRYLARKNSEVAGVYGTGGQALHKVLACSCERDIKKYKIYSRNPNNRKAFIEQLESLVDAEFENLDDPREVCRDTDIVICATNSNVPVFDGDWLESGQHVITVVGSNNALVKGGWLESGRRENDDKTCERASFIVTNWMESVVQDQQAGLIEPIEADVISWDKIIELGDIISGAHPGRTSDDEITYHANNNGTAASDLAIAQWVYEKCMEMGRGQKIEIPVPGTQ
;
A
#
# COMPACT_ATOMS: atom_id res chain seq x y z
N MET A 1 -25.07 -36.43 -19.23
CA MET A 1 -23.91 -36.40 -18.35
C MET A 1 -22.94 -35.41 -18.98
N SER A 2 -22.61 -34.32 -18.31
CA SER A 2 -21.62 -33.33 -18.82
C SER A 2 -20.27 -34.03 -18.94
N ASP A 3 -19.57 -33.78 -20.04
CA ASP A 3 -18.22 -34.25 -20.28
C ASP A 3 -17.33 -33.73 -19.13
N PRO A 4 -16.61 -34.61 -18.40
CA PRO A 4 -15.72 -34.19 -17.30
C PRO A 4 -14.61 -33.23 -17.74
N SER A 5 -14.29 -33.15 -19.05
CA SER A 5 -13.36 -32.18 -19.61
C SER A 5 -13.88 -30.73 -19.61
N ASN A 6 -15.15 -30.50 -19.30
CA ASN A 6 -15.82 -29.21 -19.31
C ASN A 6 -16.14 -28.67 -17.92
N ILE A 7 -15.42 -29.13 -16.91
CA ILE A 7 -15.58 -28.65 -15.53
C ILE A 7 -14.31 -27.92 -15.10
N ASN A 8 -14.44 -26.65 -14.69
CA ASN A 8 -13.40 -25.89 -14.04
C ASN A 8 -13.51 -26.04 -12.52
N SER A 9 -12.40 -26.34 -11.87
CA SER A 9 -12.31 -26.42 -10.40
C SER A 9 -11.80 -25.11 -9.84
N VAL A 10 -12.67 -24.35 -9.19
CA VAL A 10 -12.37 -23.06 -8.57
C VAL A 10 -12.11 -23.25 -7.08
N LEU A 11 -11.02 -22.69 -6.56
CA LEU A 11 -10.74 -22.71 -5.11
C LEU A 11 -11.41 -21.51 -4.44
N PHE A 12 -12.37 -21.77 -3.54
CA PHE A 12 -12.90 -20.75 -2.64
C PHE A 12 -12.06 -20.71 -1.36
N LEU A 13 -11.57 -19.51 -1.00
CA LEU A 13 -10.79 -19.26 0.21
C LEU A 13 -11.52 -18.22 1.07
N GLY A 14 -11.87 -18.61 2.29
CA GLY A 14 -12.47 -17.73 3.29
C GLY A 14 -11.44 -17.05 4.19
N PRO A 15 -11.88 -16.15 5.11
CA PRO A 15 -10.98 -15.40 6.00
C PRO A 15 -10.05 -16.28 6.85
N SER A 16 -10.49 -17.46 7.26
CA SER A 16 -9.69 -18.42 8.03
C SER A 16 -8.60 -19.11 7.19
N ASP A 17 -8.83 -19.26 5.88
CA ASP A 17 -7.90 -19.96 5.00
C ASP A 17 -6.70 -19.10 4.63
N VAL A 18 -6.91 -17.78 4.41
CA VAL A 18 -5.88 -16.81 3.99
C VAL A 18 -5.08 -16.25 5.16
N LYS A 19 -5.49 -16.58 6.37
CA LYS A 19 -4.83 -16.13 7.60
C LYS A 19 -3.50 -16.85 7.80
N ASP A 20 -2.50 -16.15 8.31
CA ASP A 20 -1.20 -16.69 8.75
C ASP A 20 -0.38 -17.41 7.64
N VAL A 21 -0.59 -17.01 6.37
CA VAL A 21 0.06 -17.68 5.22
C VAL A 21 1.36 -16.99 4.81
N ILE A 22 1.47 -15.68 4.96
CA ILE A 22 2.54 -14.87 4.39
C ILE A 22 3.30 -14.07 5.45
N THR A 23 4.58 -13.77 5.19
CA THR A 23 5.38 -12.83 5.98
C THR A 23 5.49 -11.48 5.26
N MET A 24 5.87 -10.43 5.98
CA MET A 24 6.15 -9.11 5.37
C MET A 24 7.30 -9.20 4.36
N SER A 25 8.33 -9.97 4.64
CA SER A 25 9.46 -10.15 3.72
C SER A 25 9.01 -10.79 2.40
N ASP A 26 8.20 -11.87 2.47
CA ASP A 26 7.63 -12.47 1.26
C ASP A 26 6.78 -11.45 0.48
N ALA A 27 5.98 -10.66 1.20
CA ALA A 27 5.12 -9.65 0.58
C ALA A 27 5.92 -8.56 -0.12
N VAL A 28 7.03 -8.08 0.45
CA VAL A 28 7.92 -7.08 -0.18
C VAL A 28 8.50 -7.65 -1.49
N ASP A 29 9.01 -8.87 -1.48
CA ASP A 29 9.59 -9.52 -2.67
C ASP A 29 8.54 -9.76 -3.77
N LEU A 30 7.32 -10.11 -3.39
CA LEU A 30 6.22 -10.32 -4.34
C LEU A 30 5.77 -8.99 -4.96
N VAL A 31 5.66 -7.94 -4.15
CA VAL A 31 5.29 -6.60 -4.61
C VAL A 31 6.36 -6.00 -5.53
N ASP A 32 7.63 -6.21 -5.21
CA ASP A 32 8.76 -5.81 -6.07
C ASP A 32 8.64 -6.46 -7.46
N LYS A 33 8.44 -7.78 -7.52
CA LYS A 33 8.18 -8.51 -8.78
C LYS A 33 6.94 -7.98 -9.50
N GLY A 34 5.86 -7.66 -8.76
CA GLY A 34 4.63 -7.11 -9.33
C GLY A 34 4.86 -5.77 -10.03
N TYR A 35 5.61 -4.86 -9.43
CA TYR A 35 5.95 -3.58 -10.05
C TYR A 35 6.93 -3.73 -11.21
N ALA A 36 7.92 -4.63 -11.11
CA ALA A 36 8.81 -4.95 -12.21
C ALA A 36 8.04 -5.49 -13.43
N ASP A 37 7.06 -6.33 -13.21
CA ASP A 37 6.20 -6.88 -14.25
C ASP A 37 5.29 -5.80 -14.87
N ALA A 38 4.69 -4.94 -14.04
CA ALA A 38 3.86 -3.84 -14.49
C ALA A 38 4.62 -2.80 -15.32
N ALA A 39 5.87 -2.51 -14.98
CA ALA A 39 6.75 -1.63 -15.77
C ALA A 39 7.05 -2.23 -17.17
N LYS A 40 7.20 -3.54 -17.24
CA LYS A 40 7.46 -4.25 -18.50
C LYS A 40 6.19 -4.44 -19.35
N PHE A 41 5.04 -4.63 -18.72
CA PHE A 41 3.76 -4.92 -19.36
C PHE A 41 2.67 -3.97 -18.82
N PRO A 42 2.73 -2.65 -19.10
CA PRO A 42 1.85 -1.67 -18.49
C PRO A 42 0.36 -1.90 -18.77
N ILE A 43 0.02 -2.51 -19.91
CA ILE A 43 -1.38 -2.80 -20.28
C ILE A 43 -2.09 -3.78 -19.33
N ILE A 44 -1.34 -4.57 -18.56
CA ILE A 44 -1.90 -5.56 -17.64
C ILE A 44 -2.49 -4.93 -16.38
N ASN A 45 -2.32 -3.64 -16.17
CA ASN A 45 -2.85 -2.92 -15.02
C ASN A 45 -3.71 -1.74 -15.47
N ALA A 46 -4.66 -1.36 -14.61
CA ALA A 46 -5.48 -0.18 -14.79
C ALA A 46 -5.66 0.54 -13.45
N PRO A 47 -5.87 1.87 -13.47
CA PRO A 47 -6.20 2.61 -12.28
C PRO A 47 -7.47 2.06 -11.62
N ARG A 48 -7.48 2.10 -10.29
CA ARG A 48 -8.65 1.70 -9.51
C ARG A 48 -9.90 2.49 -9.92
N ARG A 49 -11.04 1.82 -9.92
CA ARG A 49 -12.35 2.43 -10.18
C ARG A 49 -13.18 2.42 -8.90
N ARG A 50 -13.95 3.49 -8.70
CA ARG A 50 -14.83 3.64 -7.54
C ARG A 50 -16.21 4.06 -7.96
N VAL A 51 -17.21 3.46 -7.31
CA VAL A 51 -18.61 3.87 -7.37
C VAL A 51 -19.10 4.19 -5.96
N HIS A 52 -20.01 5.14 -5.85
CA HIS A 52 -20.60 5.56 -4.57
C HIS A 52 -22.12 5.46 -4.68
N SER A 53 -22.76 4.87 -3.67
CA SER A 53 -24.21 4.96 -3.52
C SER A 53 -24.59 6.29 -2.86
N PRO A 54 -25.81 6.80 -3.07
CA PRO A 54 -26.32 7.97 -2.35
C PRO A 54 -26.32 7.77 -0.82
N ASP A 55 -26.44 6.54 -0.36
CA ASP A 55 -26.51 6.19 1.06
C ASP A 55 -25.13 6.02 1.72
N GLY A 56 -24.05 6.39 1.03
CA GLY A 56 -22.70 6.40 1.61
C GLY A 56 -21.98 5.06 1.60
N VAL A 57 -22.28 4.18 0.64
CA VAL A 57 -21.45 3.01 0.39
C VAL A 57 -20.54 3.27 -0.80
N ARG A 58 -19.25 3.01 -0.63
CA ARG A 58 -18.25 3.05 -1.70
C ARG A 58 -17.77 1.65 -2.04
N VAL A 59 -17.79 1.29 -3.32
CA VAL A 59 -17.12 0.09 -3.83
C VAL A 59 -15.91 0.52 -4.65
N SER A 60 -14.76 -0.05 -4.36
CA SER A 60 -13.52 0.14 -5.10
C SER A 60 -13.10 -1.15 -5.76
N ASN A 61 -12.75 -1.12 -7.05
CA ASN A 61 -12.22 -2.23 -7.80
C ASN A 61 -10.82 -1.89 -8.34
N PHE A 62 -9.90 -2.84 -8.24
CA PHE A 62 -8.51 -2.75 -8.66
C PHE A 62 -8.23 -3.87 -9.66
N PRO A 63 -8.48 -3.65 -10.96
CA PRO A 63 -8.25 -4.64 -12.00
C PRO A 63 -6.79 -4.64 -12.45
N GLY A 64 -6.26 -5.82 -12.79
CA GLY A 64 -4.90 -5.97 -13.34
C GLY A 64 -4.41 -7.40 -13.31
N GLY A 65 -3.09 -7.59 -13.37
CA GLY A 65 -2.47 -8.91 -13.38
C GLY A 65 -0.97 -8.88 -13.19
N ILE A 66 -0.39 -10.07 -13.19
CA ILE A 66 1.06 -10.32 -13.19
C ILE A 66 1.34 -11.31 -14.30
N ASN A 67 1.97 -10.85 -15.36
CA ASN A 67 2.24 -11.69 -16.52
C ASN A 67 3.17 -12.85 -16.17
N SER A 68 4.24 -12.61 -15.41
CA SER A 68 5.21 -13.62 -15.00
C SER A 68 4.64 -14.70 -14.06
N LEU A 69 3.48 -14.46 -13.44
CA LEU A 69 2.78 -15.42 -12.58
C LEU A 69 1.55 -16.06 -13.28
N GLY A 70 1.30 -15.74 -14.53
CA GLY A 70 0.16 -16.26 -15.27
C GLY A 70 -1.19 -15.96 -14.63
N VAL A 71 -1.33 -14.76 -14.03
CA VAL A 71 -2.54 -14.35 -13.33
C VAL A 71 -3.04 -12.99 -13.79
N ILE A 72 -4.34 -12.90 -14.01
CA ILE A 72 -5.08 -11.65 -14.20
C ILE A 72 -6.28 -11.67 -13.26
N GLY A 73 -6.75 -10.51 -12.82
CA GLY A 73 -7.84 -10.51 -11.87
C GLY A 73 -8.20 -9.14 -11.31
N SER A 74 -8.80 -9.16 -10.15
CA SER A 74 -9.10 -7.94 -9.43
C SER A 74 -9.19 -8.14 -7.93
N LEU A 75 -8.90 -7.06 -7.20
CA LEU A 75 -9.33 -6.89 -5.82
C LEU A 75 -10.52 -5.95 -5.79
N THR A 76 -11.56 -6.33 -5.07
CA THR A 76 -12.75 -5.50 -4.86
C THR A 76 -13.02 -5.34 -3.37
N ARG A 77 -13.39 -4.12 -2.94
CA ARG A 77 -13.68 -3.80 -1.55
C ARG A 77 -14.85 -2.85 -1.44
N ALA A 78 -15.74 -3.11 -0.46
CA ALA A 78 -16.81 -2.22 -0.07
C ALA A 78 -16.52 -1.54 1.27
N GLU A 79 -16.89 -0.26 1.39
CA GLU A 79 -16.70 0.54 2.61
C GLU A 79 -17.91 1.46 2.81
N SER A 80 -18.33 1.67 4.07
CA SER A 80 -19.22 2.79 4.36
C SER A 80 -18.41 4.09 4.51
N VAL A 81 -18.98 5.21 4.11
CA VAL A 81 -18.38 6.55 4.21
C VAL A 81 -19.25 7.39 5.11
N SER A 82 -18.66 8.05 6.11
CA SER A 82 -19.37 8.92 7.03
C SER A 82 -19.30 10.37 6.60
N HIS A 83 -20.40 11.09 6.71
CA HIS A 83 -20.47 12.57 6.60
C HIS A 83 -20.20 13.28 7.93
N ASP A 84 -20.19 12.56 9.05
CA ASP A 84 -19.95 13.15 10.36
C ASP A 84 -18.45 13.50 10.52
N PRO A 85 -18.09 14.78 10.64
CA PRO A 85 -16.71 15.19 10.80
C PRO A 85 -16.05 14.68 12.10
N ASN A 86 -16.86 14.24 13.10
CA ASN A 86 -16.37 13.66 14.33
C ASN A 86 -16.12 12.15 14.24
N ASN A 87 -16.58 11.51 13.17
CA ASN A 87 -16.40 10.09 12.93
C ASN A 87 -15.22 9.81 11.99
N GLN A 88 -14.80 8.54 11.98
CA GLN A 88 -13.87 8.08 10.96
C GLN A 88 -14.52 8.20 9.58
N VAL A 89 -13.73 8.62 8.58
CA VAL A 89 -14.20 8.71 7.19
C VAL A 89 -14.76 7.38 6.69
N TYR A 90 -14.23 6.27 7.18
CA TYR A 90 -14.67 4.90 6.86
C TYR A 90 -15.02 4.15 8.15
N PRO A 91 -16.23 4.30 8.69
CA PRO A 91 -16.63 3.65 9.93
C PRO A 91 -16.77 2.12 9.80
N TYR A 92 -17.04 1.63 8.60
CA TYR A 92 -17.08 0.20 8.31
C TYR A 92 -16.36 -0.14 7.00
N ARG A 93 -15.67 -1.26 6.99
CA ARG A 93 -15.00 -1.84 5.82
C ARG A 93 -15.25 -3.33 5.79
N GLU A 94 -15.77 -3.81 4.67
CA GLU A 94 -15.97 -5.24 4.43
C GLU A 94 -14.64 -5.91 4.06
N HIS A 95 -14.57 -7.22 4.22
CA HIS A 95 -13.47 -8.01 3.73
C HIS A 95 -13.23 -7.79 2.23
N PRO A 96 -11.99 -7.65 1.78
CA PRO A 96 -11.70 -7.60 0.36
C PRO A 96 -12.01 -8.94 -0.30
N VAL A 97 -12.43 -8.87 -1.56
CA VAL A 97 -12.63 -10.02 -2.43
C VAL A 97 -11.59 -9.98 -3.53
N TYR A 98 -10.81 -11.05 -3.66
CA TYR A 98 -9.88 -11.24 -4.77
C TYR A 98 -10.47 -12.26 -5.73
N LEU A 99 -10.44 -11.92 -7.02
CA LEU A 99 -10.78 -12.82 -8.11
C LEU A 99 -9.54 -13.07 -8.95
N LEU A 100 -9.13 -14.32 -9.07
CA LEU A 100 -7.95 -14.73 -9.82
C LEU A 100 -8.36 -15.58 -11.03
N TRP A 101 -7.98 -15.15 -12.22
CA TRP A 101 -8.10 -15.92 -13.45
C TRP A 101 -6.72 -16.28 -13.97
N ASP A 102 -6.64 -17.40 -14.63
CA ASP A 102 -5.50 -17.78 -15.44
C ASP A 102 -5.41 -16.87 -16.67
N SER A 103 -4.26 -16.25 -16.90
CA SER A 103 -4.09 -15.22 -17.93
C SER A 103 -4.00 -15.78 -19.35
N GLU A 104 -3.81 -17.10 -19.53
CA GLU A 104 -3.73 -17.76 -20.83
C GLU A 104 -5.07 -18.40 -21.24
N THR A 105 -5.72 -19.04 -20.26
CA THR A 105 -6.93 -19.84 -20.53
C THR A 105 -8.25 -19.14 -20.16
N ALA A 106 -8.16 -18.00 -19.44
CA ALA A 106 -9.30 -17.30 -18.84
C ALA A 106 -10.10 -18.14 -17.82
N HIS A 107 -9.59 -19.27 -17.36
CA HIS A 107 -10.24 -20.05 -16.32
C HIS A 107 -10.18 -19.33 -14.98
N LEU A 108 -11.29 -19.28 -14.26
CA LEU A 108 -11.34 -18.79 -12.89
C LEU A 108 -10.57 -19.77 -11.99
N LYS A 109 -9.51 -19.29 -11.34
CA LYS A 109 -8.64 -20.08 -10.43
C LYS A 109 -9.17 -20.03 -9.00
N SER A 110 -9.51 -18.83 -8.52
CA SER A 110 -9.89 -18.63 -7.13
C SER A 110 -10.86 -17.46 -6.93
N ILE A 111 -11.73 -17.63 -5.94
CA ILE A 111 -12.47 -16.57 -5.25
C ILE A 111 -11.97 -16.56 -3.82
N MET A 112 -11.31 -15.47 -3.43
CA MET A 112 -10.73 -15.33 -2.09
C MET A 112 -11.40 -14.18 -1.36
N VAL A 113 -11.88 -14.42 -0.14
CA VAL A 113 -12.51 -13.42 0.73
C VAL A 113 -11.72 -13.35 2.03
N GLY A 114 -11.20 -12.20 2.39
CA GLY A 114 -10.50 -12.02 3.67
C GLY A 114 -9.31 -11.09 3.59
N GLU A 115 -8.85 -10.68 4.76
CA GLU A 115 -7.65 -9.87 4.91
C GLU A 115 -6.40 -10.77 4.89
N ILE A 116 -5.49 -10.45 4.01
CA ILE A 116 -4.16 -11.04 3.98
C ILE A 116 -3.25 -10.19 4.87
N THR A 117 -2.70 -10.77 5.93
CA THR A 117 -1.84 -10.09 6.91
C THR A 117 -0.56 -10.87 7.15
N ASP A 118 0.48 -10.19 7.69
CA ASP A 118 1.69 -10.88 8.16
C ASP A 118 1.31 -11.89 9.26
N LYS A 119 1.83 -13.11 9.18
CA LYS A 119 1.49 -14.20 10.09
C LYS A 119 1.81 -13.93 11.57
N ARG A 120 2.64 -12.92 11.87
CA ARG A 120 2.98 -12.50 13.24
C ARG A 120 1.99 -11.48 13.80
N VAL A 121 1.18 -10.87 12.92
CA VAL A 121 0.27 -9.79 13.27
C VAL A 121 -1.14 -10.22 12.95
N GLY A 122 -2.03 -10.16 13.91
CA GLY A 122 -3.46 -10.35 13.68
C GLY A 122 -4.04 -9.26 12.76
N PHE A 123 -5.35 -9.28 12.54
CA PHE A 123 -6.04 -8.22 11.81
C PHE A 123 -5.73 -6.84 12.41
N SER A 124 -5.29 -5.92 11.58
CA SER A 124 -4.97 -4.56 12.03
C SER A 124 -5.58 -3.46 11.15
N SER A 125 -5.62 -3.63 9.85
CA SER A 125 -6.18 -2.66 8.90
C SER A 125 -6.32 -3.30 7.53
N VAL A 126 -7.41 -2.99 6.84
CA VAL A 126 -7.66 -3.44 5.47
C VAL A 126 -6.50 -3.02 4.56
N MET A 127 -5.96 -3.98 3.83
CA MET A 127 -4.87 -3.79 2.86
C MET A 127 -3.56 -3.23 3.47
N ALA A 128 -3.35 -3.40 4.78
CA ALA A 128 -2.15 -2.88 5.43
C ALA A 128 -0.88 -3.58 4.93
N LEU A 129 -0.92 -4.91 4.77
CA LEU A 129 0.22 -5.70 4.32
C LEU A 129 0.75 -5.22 2.97
N ARG A 130 -0.10 -5.18 1.93
CA ARG A 130 0.32 -4.79 0.58
C ARG A 130 0.85 -3.37 0.52
N THR A 131 0.18 -2.43 1.20
CA THR A 131 0.60 -1.03 1.23
C THR A 131 1.95 -0.88 1.94
N ALA A 132 2.18 -1.63 3.01
CA ALA A 132 3.45 -1.66 3.69
C ALA A 132 4.54 -2.36 2.88
N ALA A 133 4.22 -3.45 2.19
CA ALA A 133 5.14 -4.11 1.27
C ALA A 133 5.61 -3.15 0.17
N THR A 134 4.72 -2.33 -0.40
CA THR A 134 5.09 -1.25 -1.33
C THR A 134 6.02 -0.21 -0.66
N THR A 135 5.79 0.12 0.62
CA THR A 135 6.74 0.94 1.41
C THR A 135 8.11 0.27 1.49
N GLY A 136 8.16 -1.04 1.76
CA GLY A 136 9.40 -1.81 1.80
C GLY A 136 10.16 -1.75 0.47
N VAL A 137 9.46 -1.92 -0.65
CA VAL A 137 10.05 -1.75 -1.99
C VAL A 137 10.62 -0.33 -2.17
N GLY A 138 9.87 0.71 -1.79
CA GLY A 138 10.39 2.09 -1.81
C GLY A 138 11.67 2.25 -0.98
N ILE A 139 11.70 1.72 0.23
CA ILE A 139 12.88 1.74 1.11
C ILE A 139 14.05 0.99 0.48
N ARG A 140 13.79 -0.17 -0.13
CA ARG A 140 14.81 -1.00 -0.81
C ARG A 140 15.63 -0.20 -1.82
N TYR A 141 14.96 0.60 -2.62
CA TYR A 141 15.57 1.33 -3.74
C TYR A 141 15.93 2.78 -3.42
N LEU A 142 15.25 3.44 -2.49
CA LEU A 142 15.32 4.89 -2.29
C LEU A 142 15.97 5.33 -0.97
N ALA A 143 15.91 4.52 0.08
CA ALA A 143 16.60 4.82 1.33
C ALA A 143 18.09 4.48 1.23
N ARG A 144 18.93 5.22 1.96
CA ARG A 144 20.35 4.89 2.09
C ARG A 144 20.53 3.46 2.62
N LYS A 145 21.55 2.76 2.15
CA LYS A 145 21.78 1.36 2.55
C LYS A 145 22.18 1.22 4.03
N ASN A 146 22.79 2.24 4.58
CA ASN A 146 23.23 2.35 5.98
C ASN A 146 22.22 3.07 6.88
N SER A 147 20.93 3.13 6.50
CA SER A 147 19.88 3.71 7.35
C SER A 147 19.69 2.87 8.61
N GLU A 148 19.77 3.51 9.78
CA GLU A 148 19.67 2.89 11.10
C GLU A 148 18.57 3.51 11.99
N VAL A 149 18.06 4.69 11.63
CA VAL A 149 17.04 5.40 12.41
C VAL A 149 15.81 5.67 11.54
N ALA A 150 14.64 5.28 12.02
CA ALA A 150 13.36 5.56 11.35
C ALA A 150 12.41 6.34 12.26
N GLY A 151 11.84 7.41 11.74
CA GLY A 151 10.79 8.19 12.38
C GLY A 151 9.40 7.80 11.86
N VAL A 152 8.41 7.71 12.74
CA VAL A 152 7.07 7.25 12.40
C VAL A 152 6.02 8.21 12.93
N TYR A 153 5.24 8.79 12.02
CA TYR A 153 4.02 9.52 12.34
C TYR A 153 2.82 8.58 12.21
N GLY A 154 2.15 8.32 13.33
CA GLY A 154 0.97 7.45 13.42
C GLY A 154 1.23 6.15 14.16
N THR A 155 0.14 5.59 14.74
CA THR A 155 0.18 4.40 15.60
C THR A 155 -0.95 3.42 15.26
N GLY A 156 -1.42 3.44 14.02
CA GLY A 156 -2.45 2.54 13.52
C GLY A 156 -1.88 1.30 12.83
N GLY A 157 -2.76 0.42 12.35
CA GLY A 157 -2.36 -0.81 11.65
C GLY A 157 -1.50 -0.58 10.41
N GLN A 158 -1.67 0.55 9.70
CA GLN A 158 -0.77 0.91 8.59
C GLN A 158 0.65 1.20 9.08
N ALA A 159 0.79 1.93 10.20
CA ALA A 159 2.08 2.22 10.80
C ALA A 159 2.79 0.93 11.25
N LEU A 160 2.06 0.02 11.91
CA LEU A 160 2.58 -1.27 12.35
C LEU A 160 3.21 -2.06 11.20
N HIS A 161 2.46 -2.25 10.11
CA HIS A 161 2.96 -3.01 8.96
C HIS A 161 4.11 -2.30 8.24
N LYS A 162 4.14 -0.95 8.21
CA LYS A 162 5.24 -0.18 7.62
C LYS A 162 6.53 -0.29 8.43
N VAL A 163 6.43 -0.33 9.76
CA VAL A 163 7.60 -0.63 10.63
C VAL A 163 8.13 -2.02 10.31
N LEU A 164 7.27 -3.03 10.18
CA LEU A 164 7.69 -4.38 9.79
C LEU A 164 8.37 -4.39 8.41
N ALA A 165 7.81 -3.69 7.42
CA ALA A 165 8.41 -3.60 6.10
C ALA A 165 9.77 -2.88 6.12
N CYS A 166 9.89 -1.82 6.90
CA CYS A 166 11.15 -1.08 7.09
C CYS A 166 12.23 -1.99 7.70
N SER A 167 11.88 -2.75 8.74
CA SER A 167 12.79 -3.70 9.40
C SER A 167 13.18 -4.90 8.51
N CYS A 168 12.40 -5.22 7.47
CA CYS A 168 12.80 -6.22 6.48
C CYS A 168 13.87 -5.71 5.51
N GLU A 169 13.93 -4.39 5.27
CA GLU A 169 14.75 -3.78 4.24
C GLU A 169 16.00 -3.08 4.78
N ARG A 170 16.01 -2.70 6.05
CA ARG A 170 17.13 -2.01 6.73
C ARG A 170 17.29 -2.52 8.14
N ASP A 171 18.51 -2.51 8.61
CA ASP A 171 18.87 -2.87 9.99
C ASP A 171 18.65 -1.68 10.93
N ILE A 172 17.36 -1.34 11.12
CA ILE A 172 16.96 -0.19 11.92
C ILE A 172 17.23 -0.48 13.40
N LYS A 173 18.06 0.35 14.03
CA LYS A 173 18.43 0.27 15.45
C LYS A 173 17.47 1.04 16.34
N LYS A 174 16.84 2.10 15.81
CA LYS A 174 15.95 2.97 16.57
C LYS A 174 14.74 3.41 15.73
N TYR A 175 13.57 3.32 16.35
CA TYR A 175 12.32 3.91 15.86
C TYR A 175 11.88 5.06 16.77
N LYS A 176 11.67 6.25 16.20
CA LYS A 176 11.13 7.44 16.83
C LYS A 176 9.63 7.52 16.55
N ILE A 177 8.78 7.37 17.58
CA ILE A 177 7.35 7.22 17.40
C ILE A 177 6.60 8.45 17.89
N TYR A 178 5.78 9.03 17.00
CA TYR A 178 4.90 10.12 17.33
C TYR A 178 3.45 9.87 16.89
N SER A 179 2.51 10.19 17.75
CA SER A 179 1.10 10.44 17.45
C SER A 179 0.54 11.39 18.49
N ARG A 180 -0.58 12.04 18.17
CA ARG A 180 -1.21 13.02 19.08
C ARG A 180 -1.64 12.45 20.43
N ASN A 181 -1.96 11.16 20.48
CA ASN A 181 -2.41 10.50 21.71
C ASN A 181 -1.27 9.71 22.36
N PRO A 182 -0.79 10.11 23.56
CA PRO A 182 0.30 9.43 24.26
C PRO A 182 0.01 7.96 24.60
N ASN A 183 -1.25 7.64 24.92
CA ASN A 183 -1.63 6.26 25.25
C ASN A 183 -1.56 5.35 24.04
N ASN A 184 -1.94 5.87 22.85
CA ASN A 184 -1.81 5.11 21.62
C ASN A 184 -0.34 4.87 21.27
N ARG A 185 0.55 5.84 21.52
CA ARG A 185 2.00 5.66 21.32
C ARG A 185 2.55 4.55 22.20
N LYS A 186 2.20 4.57 23.48
CA LYS A 186 2.65 3.55 24.44
C LYS A 186 2.18 2.16 24.03
N ALA A 187 0.89 1.97 23.77
CA ALA A 187 0.35 0.68 23.34
C ALA A 187 0.97 0.18 22.00
N PHE A 188 1.27 1.11 21.09
CA PHE A 188 1.89 0.79 19.81
C PHE A 188 3.34 0.33 19.99
N ILE A 189 4.12 0.98 20.87
CA ILE A 189 5.49 0.57 21.20
C ILE A 189 5.49 -0.79 21.86
N GLU A 190 4.64 -1.03 22.85
CA GLU A 190 4.48 -2.35 23.50
C GLU A 190 4.19 -3.47 22.50
N GLN A 191 3.39 -3.17 21.46
CA GLN A 191 3.13 -4.14 20.38
C GLN A 191 4.37 -4.35 19.50
N LEU A 192 5.11 -3.29 19.16
CA LEU A 192 6.29 -3.38 18.29
C LEU A 192 7.45 -4.13 18.95
N GLU A 193 7.67 -3.95 20.26
CA GLU A 193 8.73 -4.62 21.03
C GLU A 193 8.65 -6.16 20.94
N SER A 194 7.45 -6.70 20.70
CA SER A 194 7.26 -8.15 20.48
C SER A 194 7.55 -8.61 19.05
N LEU A 195 7.72 -7.70 18.09
CA LEU A 195 7.77 -7.98 16.66
C LEU A 195 9.09 -7.58 16.00
N VAL A 196 9.76 -6.56 16.55
CA VAL A 196 10.95 -5.95 15.96
C VAL A 196 12.01 -5.75 17.04
N ASP A 197 13.22 -6.18 16.76
CA ASP A 197 14.40 -5.99 17.62
C ASP A 197 15.04 -4.63 17.34
N ALA A 198 14.58 -3.59 18.03
CA ALA A 198 15.08 -2.22 17.92
C ALA A 198 14.72 -1.42 19.18
N GLU A 199 15.40 -0.28 19.38
CA GLU A 199 15.01 0.71 20.39
C GLU A 199 13.78 1.51 19.90
N PHE A 200 12.83 1.79 20.80
CA PHE A 200 11.66 2.61 20.53
C PHE A 200 11.63 3.86 21.40
N GLU A 201 11.66 5.02 20.77
CA GLU A 201 11.59 6.32 21.44
C GLU A 201 10.18 6.91 21.31
N ASN A 202 9.55 7.20 22.46
CA ASN A 202 8.21 7.79 22.53
C ASN A 202 8.34 9.32 22.55
N LEU A 203 7.95 9.99 21.48
CA LEU A 203 8.14 11.42 21.31
C LEU A 203 6.90 12.23 21.61
N ASP A 204 7.06 13.36 22.31
CA ASP A 204 6.02 14.36 22.54
C ASP A 204 6.06 15.52 21.53
N ASP A 205 7.22 15.82 20.96
CA ASP A 205 7.38 16.83 19.91
C ASP A 205 7.44 16.16 18.51
N PRO A 206 6.52 16.49 17.59
CA PRO A 206 6.55 15.95 16.23
C PRO A 206 7.82 16.28 15.44
N ARG A 207 8.54 17.37 15.79
CA ARG A 207 9.79 17.76 15.11
C ARG A 207 10.89 16.73 15.30
N GLU A 208 10.94 16.11 16.46
CA GLU A 208 11.99 15.14 16.80
C GLU A 208 11.90 13.85 15.96
N VAL A 209 10.78 13.62 15.27
CA VAL A 209 10.63 12.50 14.32
C VAL A 209 11.54 12.65 13.12
N CYS A 210 11.74 13.89 12.63
CA CYS A 210 12.61 14.16 11.47
C CYS A 210 14.08 14.35 11.87
N ARG A 211 14.37 14.81 13.10
CA ARG A 211 15.74 15.11 13.53
C ARG A 211 16.60 13.86 13.62
N ASP A 212 17.79 13.87 13.04
CA ASP A 212 18.74 12.75 13.08
C ASP A 212 18.06 11.41 12.72
N THR A 213 17.30 11.40 11.63
CA THR A 213 16.50 10.27 11.16
C THR A 213 16.83 9.99 9.69
N ASP A 214 16.96 8.72 9.31
CA ASP A 214 17.24 8.33 7.92
C ASP A 214 15.98 8.15 7.09
N ILE A 215 14.93 7.61 7.71
CA ILE A 215 13.66 7.27 7.04
C ILE A 215 12.50 7.86 7.82
N VAL A 216 11.67 8.68 7.18
CA VAL A 216 10.46 9.28 7.75
C VAL A 216 9.23 8.60 7.18
N ILE A 217 8.46 7.91 8.03
CA ILE A 217 7.27 7.14 7.64
C ILE A 217 6.01 7.84 8.17
N CYS A 218 5.16 8.31 7.27
CA CYS A 218 3.83 8.82 7.61
C CYS A 218 2.78 7.73 7.36
N ALA A 219 1.99 7.42 8.39
CA ALA A 219 0.92 6.42 8.33
C ALA A 219 -0.22 6.83 9.26
N THR A 220 -0.84 7.96 8.96
CA THR A 220 -1.87 8.59 9.78
C THR A 220 -3.25 8.52 9.11
N ASN A 221 -4.26 9.01 9.79
CA ASN A 221 -5.55 9.35 9.22
C ASN A 221 -5.76 10.87 9.14
N SER A 222 -4.69 11.64 9.15
CA SER A 222 -4.76 13.11 9.12
C SER A 222 -5.40 13.62 7.82
N ASN A 223 -6.06 14.77 7.91
CA ASN A 223 -6.57 15.52 6.76
C ASN A 223 -5.61 16.64 6.33
N VAL A 224 -4.59 16.92 7.13
CA VAL A 224 -3.63 18.00 6.94
C VAL A 224 -2.20 17.47 7.09
N PRO A 225 -1.18 18.17 6.58
CA PRO A 225 0.21 17.79 6.76
C PRO A 225 0.55 17.48 8.22
N VAL A 226 1.35 16.46 8.46
CA VAL A 226 1.68 15.98 9.80
C VAL A 226 3.05 16.42 10.27
N PHE A 227 3.85 16.98 9.36
CA PHE A 227 5.16 17.58 9.63
C PHE A 227 5.38 18.76 8.66
N ASP A 228 6.33 19.59 8.98
CA ASP A 228 6.79 20.69 8.15
C ASP A 228 7.99 20.21 7.31
N GLY A 229 7.95 20.39 6.01
CA GLY A 229 9.03 19.99 5.11
C GLY A 229 10.36 20.67 5.42
N ASP A 230 10.37 21.81 6.13
CA ASP A 230 11.61 22.45 6.60
C ASP A 230 12.32 21.67 7.70
N TRP A 231 11.66 20.73 8.37
CA TRP A 231 12.30 19.84 9.36
C TRP A 231 13.09 18.69 8.74
N LEU A 232 12.91 18.46 7.43
CA LEU A 232 13.67 17.41 6.76
C LEU A 232 15.15 17.73 6.69
N GLU A 233 15.97 16.71 6.77
CA GLU A 233 17.43 16.80 6.70
C GLU A 233 17.94 16.14 5.42
N SER A 234 19.16 16.53 5.01
CA SER A 234 19.84 15.93 3.87
C SER A 234 19.93 14.40 4.00
N GLY A 235 19.70 13.69 2.91
CA GLY A 235 19.82 12.23 2.83
C GLY A 235 18.60 11.44 3.29
N GLN A 236 17.57 12.08 3.80
CA GLN A 236 16.37 11.40 4.29
C GLN A 236 15.54 10.78 3.16
N HIS A 237 14.88 9.68 3.49
CA HIS A 237 13.83 9.08 2.67
C HIS A 237 12.47 9.26 3.34
N VAL A 238 11.54 9.94 2.66
CA VAL A 238 10.20 10.26 3.18
C VAL A 238 9.16 9.38 2.51
N ILE A 239 8.21 8.85 3.28
CA ILE A 239 7.11 8.04 2.78
C ILE A 239 5.78 8.54 3.34
N THR A 240 4.79 8.77 2.47
CA THR A 240 3.41 9.09 2.88
C THR A 240 2.42 8.08 2.31
N VAL A 241 1.24 7.94 2.93
CA VAL A 241 0.21 7.01 2.48
C VAL A 241 -1.15 7.66 2.22
N VAL A 242 -1.38 8.85 2.74
CA VAL A 242 -2.65 9.58 2.54
C VAL A 242 -2.54 10.56 1.39
N GLY A 243 -3.53 10.62 0.51
CA GLY A 243 -3.50 11.60 -0.58
C GLY A 243 -4.50 11.38 -1.74
N SER A 244 -5.50 10.52 -1.62
CA SER A 244 -6.38 10.19 -2.76
C SER A 244 -7.87 10.23 -2.43
N ASN A 245 -8.37 11.28 -1.86
CA ASN A 245 -9.79 11.38 -1.51
C ASN A 245 -10.57 12.48 -2.23
N ASN A 246 -10.08 12.99 -3.38
CA ASN A 246 -10.78 14.01 -4.15
C ASN A 246 -12.17 13.58 -4.66
N ALA A 247 -12.37 12.27 -4.90
CA ALA A 247 -13.71 11.77 -5.19
C ALA A 247 -14.69 12.01 -4.03
N LEU A 248 -14.20 11.97 -2.78
CA LEU A 248 -14.99 12.28 -1.60
C LEU A 248 -15.24 13.78 -1.45
N VAL A 249 -14.29 14.63 -1.83
CA VAL A 249 -14.47 16.10 -1.87
C VAL A 249 -15.53 16.45 -2.91
N LYS A 250 -15.43 15.92 -4.13
CA LYS A 250 -16.41 16.13 -5.20
C LYS A 250 -17.80 15.64 -4.84
N GLY A 251 -17.90 14.57 -4.05
CA GLY A 251 -19.17 14.02 -3.55
C GLY A 251 -19.71 14.73 -2.30
N GLY A 252 -19.02 15.76 -1.80
CA GLY A 252 -19.42 16.47 -0.57
C GLY A 252 -19.16 15.73 0.74
N TRP A 253 -18.34 14.68 0.72
CA TRP A 253 -18.00 13.86 1.89
C TRP A 253 -16.82 14.40 2.68
N LEU A 254 -15.97 15.20 2.06
CA LEU A 254 -14.84 15.90 2.66
C LEU A 254 -14.81 17.34 2.17
N GLU A 255 -14.36 18.26 3.02
CA GLU A 255 -14.19 19.68 2.67
C GLU A 255 -12.98 19.91 1.74
N SER A 256 -11.91 19.14 1.93
CA SER A 256 -10.66 19.26 1.17
C SER A 256 -10.00 17.90 0.94
N GLY A 257 -9.09 17.83 -0.01
CA GLY A 257 -8.21 16.67 -0.23
C GLY A 257 -7.36 16.42 1.01
N ARG A 258 -7.03 15.14 1.26
CA ARG A 258 -6.23 14.72 2.41
C ARG A 258 -4.80 14.47 1.98
N ARG A 259 -3.83 15.01 2.73
CA ARG A 259 -2.41 14.75 2.53
C ARG A 259 -1.63 14.74 3.86
N GLU A 260 -0.51 14.03 3.92
CA GLU A 260 0.38 13.98 5.07
C GLU A 260 1.60 14.88 4.90
N ASN A 261 2.00 15.19 3.66
CA ASN A 261 3.06 16.12 3.30
C ASN A 261 2.52 17.53 3.02
N ASP A 262 3.35 18.52 3.21
CA ASP A 262 3.16 19.87 2.72
C ASP A 262 3.84 20.08 1.35
N ASP A 263 3.68 21.28 0.77
CA ASP A 263 4.32 21.64 -0.49
C ASP A 263 5.84 21.73 -0.37
N LYS A 264 6.34 22.13 0.80
CA LYS A 264 7.77 22.20 1.09
C LYS A 264 8.47 20.86 1.03
N THR A 265 7.80 19.80 1.46
CA THR A 265 8.29 18.42 1.29
C THR A 265 8.53 18.10 -0.19
N CYS A 266 7.56 18.43 -1.05
CA CYS A 266 7.69 18.21 -2.49
C CYS A 266 8.78 19.10 -3.12
N GLU A 267 8.89 20.35 -2.70
CA GLU A 267 9.93 21.29 -3.16
C GLU A 267 11.33 20.75 -2.84
N ARG A 268 11.55 20.28 -1.60
CA ARG A 268 12.86 19.82 -1.10
C ARG A 268 13.28 18.44 -1.58
N ALA A 269 12.34 17.59 -1.96
CA ALA A 269 12.69 16.29 -2.52
C ALA A 269 13.50 16.45 -3.81
N SER A 270 14.57 15.70 -3.98
CA SER A 270 15.36 15.67 -5.23
C SER A 270 14.52 15.14 -6.39
N PHE A 271 13.72 14.11 -6.10
CA PHE A 271 12.67 13.58 -6.96
C PHE A 271 11.60 12.90 -6.10
N ILE A 272 10.44 12.71 -6.68
CA ILE A 272 9.28 12.11 -6.01
C ILE A 272 8.93 10.80 -6.73
N VAL A 273 8.70 9.74 -5.97
CA VAL A 273 8.28 8.45 -6.54
C VAL A 273 6.81 8.21 -6.23
N THR A 274 6.07 7.82 -7.25
CA THR A 274 4.70 7.34 -7.13
C THR A 274 4.60 5.88 -7.59
N ASN A 275 3.58 5.17 -7.14
CA ASN A 275 3.40 3.78 -7.55
C ASN A 275 2.94 3.64 -9.00
N TRP A 276 2.11 4.58 -9.49
CA TRP A 276 1.51 4.54 -10.82
C TRP A 276 1.01 5.94 -11.22
N MET A 277 1.59 6.54 -12.27
CA MET A 277 1.32 7.92 -12.68
C MET A 277 -0.12 8.13 -13.11
N GLU A 278 -0.69 7.21 -13.89
CA GLU A 278 -2.07 7.30 -14.34
C GLU A 278 -3.04 7.40 -13.16
N SER A 279 -2.77 6.68 -12.06
CA SER A 279 -3.56 6.78 -10.83
C SER A 279 -3.40 8.11 -10.11
N VAL A 280 -2.24 8.76 -10.18
CA VAL A 280 -2.06 10.13 -9.62
C VAL A 280 -3.01 11.09 -10.30
N VAL A 281 -3.02 11.06 -11.64
CA VAL A 281 -3.87 11.93 -12.45
C VAL A 281 -5.36 11.62 -12.26
N GLN A 282 -5.74 10.35 -12.35
CA GLN A 282 -7.14 9.95 -12.25
C GLN A 282 -7.73 10.17 -10.86
N ASP A 283 -6.99 9.82 -9.81
CA ASP A 283 -7.44 9.96 -8.42
C ASP A 283 -7.26 11.40 -7.90
N GLN A 284 -6.58 12.27 -8.64
CA GLN A 284 -6.27 13.64 -8.23
C GLN A 284 -5.63 13.66 -6.84
N GLN A 285 -4.47 13.02 -6.70
CA GLN A 285 -3.83 12.87 -5.38
C GLN A 285 -3.38 14.20 -4.81
N ALA A 286 -4.05 14.67 -3.77
CA ALA A 286 -3.85 16.00 -3.18
C ALA A 286 -2.38 16.30 -2.81
N GLY A 287 -1.65 15.30 -2.29
CA GLY A 287 -0.25 15.47 -1.92
C GLY A 287 0.72 15.68 -3.09
N LEU A 288 0.27 15.53 -4.33
CA LEU A 288 1.05 15.75 -5.56
C LEU A 288 0.40 16.77 -6.48
N ILE A 289 -0.92 16.73 -6.67
CA ILE A 289 -1.63 17.60 -7.58
C ILE A 289 -1.62 19.05 -7.07
N GLU A 290 -1.86 19.27 -5.77
CA GLU A 290 -1.86 20.62 -5.19
C GLU A 290 -0.51 21.35 -5.37
N PRO A 291 0.67 20.73 -5.08
CA PRO A 291 1.96 21.35 -5.35
C PRO A 291 2.22 21.63 -6.85
N ILE A 292 1.68 20.80 -7.76
CA ILE A 292 1.79 21.03 -9.21
C ILE A 292 0.91 22.23 -9.62
N GLU A 293 -0.34 22.29 -9.15
CA GLU A 293 -1.25 23.40 -9.44
C GLU A 293 -0.77 24.74 -8.85
N ALA A 294 0.01 24.67 -7.77
CA ALA A 294 0.65 25.83 -7.14
C ALA A 294 2.02 26.20 -7.75
N ASP A 295 2.45 25.56 -8.85
CA ASP A 295 3.76 25.76 -9.50
C ASP A 295 4.97 25.54 -8.55
N VAL A 296 4.80 24.77 -7.47
CA VAL A 296 5.88 24.40 -6.56
C VAL A 296 6.77 23.30 -7.15
N ILE A 297 6.17 22.35 -7.86
CA ILE A 297 6.86 21.30 -8.61
C ILE A 297 6.24 21.11 -9.99
N SER A 298 6.99 20.50 -10.90
CA SER A 298 6.52 20.07 -12.22
C SER A 298 6.40 18.54 -12.31
N TRP A 299 5.71 18.04 -13.33
CA TRP A 299 5.47 16.61 -13.55
C TRP A 299 6.74 15.79 -13.75
N ASP A 300 7.78 16.38 -14.34
CA ASP A 300 9.09 15.73 -14.57
C ASP A 300 9.84 15.39 -13.29
N LYS A 301 9.45 15.97 -12.15
CA LYS A 301 9.96 15.62 -10.83
C LYS A 301 9.38 14.32 -10.28
N ILE A 302 8.30 13.79 -10.88
CA ILE A 302 7.58 12.62 -10.40
C ILE A 302 7.92 11.41 -11.28
N ILE A 303 8.43 10.35 -10.65
CA ILE A 303 8.92 9.12 -11.28
C ILE A 303 8.03 7.95 -10.84
N GLU A 304 7.79 6.97 -11.71
CA GLU A 304 7.11 5.74 -11.32
C GLU A 304 8.06 4.78 -10.58
N LEU A 305 7.54 4.09 -9.58
CA LEU A 305 8.30 3.08 -8.84
C LEU A 305 8.83 1.99 -9.78
N GLY A 306 8.06 1.62 -10.80
CA GLY A 306 8.45 0.66 -11.83
C GLY A 306 9.69 1.08 -12.62
N ASP A 307 9.87 2.38 -12.89
CA ASP A 307 11.05 2.90 -13.59
C ASP A 307 12.32 2.76 -12.73
N ILE A 308 12.20 2.93 -11.43
CA ILE A 308 13.29 2.70 -10.49
C ILE A 308 13.67 1.22 -10.46
N ILE A 309 12.68 0.34 -10.32
CA ILE A 309 12.88 -1.12 -10.23
C ILE A 309 13.50 -1.68 -11.53
N SER A 310 13.04 -1.20 -12.69
CA SER A 310 13.54 -1.64 -14.00
C SER A 310 14.90 -1.05 -14.36
N GLY A 311 15.38 -0.03 -13.63
CA GLY A 311 16.61 0.70 -13.92
C GLY A 311 16.46 1.75 -15.03
N ALA A 312 15.23 2.06 -15.46
CA ALA A 312 14.96 3.16 -16.40
C ALA A 312 15.28 4.52 -15.76
N HIS A 313 15.10 4.63 -14.44
CA HIS A 313 15.60 5.76 -13.65
C HIS A 313 16.59 5.25 -12.59
N PRO A 314 17.74 5.93 -12.36
CA PRO A 314 18.79 5.45 -11.46
C PRO A 314 18.40 5.38 -9.98
N GLY A 315 17.29 6.00 -9.58
CA GLY A 315 16.93 6.14 -8.17
C GLY A 315 17.84 7.13 -7.46
N ARG A 316 18.11 6.87 -6.18
CA ARG A 316 19.06 7.66 -5.38
C ARG A 316 20.47 7.55 -5.95
N THR A 317 21.11 8.68 -6.23
CA THR A 317 22.48 8.78 -6.77
C THR A 317 23.48 9.42 -5.78
N SER A 318 22.98 10.09 -4.75
CA SER A 318 23.79 10.72 -3.69
C SER A 318 23.20 10.46 -2.31
N ASP A 319 24.07 10.36 -1.30
CA ASP A 319 23.65 10.25 0.09
C ASP A 319 23.00 11.53 0.64
N ASP A 320 23.18 12.66 -0.04
CA ASP A 320 22.60 13.96 0.35
C ASP A 320 21.19 14.19 -0.19
N GLU A 321 20.73 13.39 -1.15
CA GLU A 321 19.39 13.53 -1.73
C GLU A 321 18.31 13.27 -0.70
N ILE A 322 17.27 14.13 -0.67
CA ILE A 322 16.00 13.82 -0.02
C ILE A 322 15.14 13.12 -1.06
N THR A 323 14.74 11.89 -0.82
CA THR A 323 13.85 11.13 -1.70
C THR A 323 12.46 11.03 -1.07
N TYR A 324 11.41 11.22 -1.87
CA TYR A 324 10.04 11.16 -1.38
C TYR A 324 9.23 10.10 -2.14
N HIS A 325 8.61 9.16 -1.42
CA HIS A 325 7.71 8.14 -1.95
C HIS A 325 6.26 8.42 -1.54
N ALA A 326 5.46 8.90 -2.48
CA ALA A 326 4.02 9.09 -2.33
C ALA A 326 3.29 7.74 -2.52
N ASN A 327 3.29 6.89 -1.50
CA ASN A 327 2.76 5.51 -1.53
C ASN A 327 1.23 5.48 -1.29
N ASN A 328 0.46 6.16 -2.11
CA ASN A 328 -0.99 6.24 -1.93
C ASN A 328 -1.79 5.34 -2.90
N ASN A 329 -1.34 5.19 -4.12
CA ASN A 329 -2.04 4.49 -5.18
C ASN A 329 -1.56 3.05 -5.30
N GLY A 330 -2.21 2.13 -4.58
CA GLY A 330 -1.98 0.71 -4.81
C GLY A 330 -2.42 0.30 -6.22
N THR A 331 -1.63 -0.57 -6.85
CA THR A 331 -1.91 -1.18 -8.14
C THR A 331 -2.39 -2.61 -7.95
N ALA A 332 -3.19 -3.11 -8.88
CA ALA A 332 -3.60 -4.50 -8.88
C ALA A 332 -2.38 -5.46 -8.96
N ALA A 333 -1.29 -5.06 -9.63
CA ALA A 333 -0.07 -5.84 -9.69
C ALA A 333 0.44 -6.23 -8.28
N SER A 334 0.46 -5.27 -7.35
CA SER A 334 0.88 -5.54 -5.97
C SER A 334 -0.12 -6.41 -5.20
N ASP A 335 -1.42 -6.22 -5.43
CA ASP A 335 -2.46 -7.00 -4.77
C ASP A 335 -2.50 -8.45 -5.27
N LEU A 336 -2.39 -8.64 -6.59
CA LEU A 336 -2.51 -9.96 -7.21
C LEU A 336 -1.24 -10.80 -7.10
N ALA A 337 -0.07 -10.18 -6.99
CA ALA A 337 1.17 -10.90 -6.66
C ALA A 337 1.03 -11.62 -5.30
N ILE A 338 0.55 -10.90 -4.30
CA ILE A 338 0.30 -11.47 -2.97
C ILE A 338 -0.84 -12.50 -3.02
N ALA A 339 -1.94 -12.19 -3.70
CA ALA A 339 -3.10 -13.09 -3.75
C ALA A 339 -2.77 -14.40 -4.48
N GLN A 340 -1.98 -14.37 -5.57
CA GLN A 340 -1.52 -15.57 -6.27
C GLN A 340 -0.64 -16.44 -5.37
N TRP A 341 0.29 -15.84 -4.66
CA TRP A 341 1.12 -16.55 -3.68
C TRP A 341 0.27 -17.22 -2.59
N VAL A 342 -0.68 -16.49 -2.00
CA VAL A 342 -1.59 -17.03 -0.97
C VAL A 342 -2.43 -18.18 -1.53
N TYR A 343 -2.95 -18.05 -2.75
CA TYR A 343 -3.66 -19.11 -3.44
C TYR A 343 -2.82 -20.40 -3.55
N GLU A 344 -1.58 -20.27 -4.02
CA GLU A 344 -0.65 -21.41 -4.17
C GLU A 344 -0.34 -22.06 -2.82
N LYS A 345 -0.05 -21.26 -1.80
CA LYS A 345 0.22 -21.75 -0.45
C LYS A 345 -1.00 -22.42 0.19
N CYS A 346 -2.19 -21.87 0.00
CA CYS A 346 -3.42 -22.52 0.49
C CYS A 346 -3.66 -23.85 -0.20
N MET A 347 -3.40 -23.97 -1.51
CA MET A 347 -3.46 -25.25 -2.23
C MET A 347 -2.46 -26.26 -1.66
N GLU A 348 -1.19 -25.87 -1.45
CA GLU A 348 -0.16 -26.72 -0.85
C GLU A 348 -0.56 -27.20 0.55
N MET A 349 -1.20 -26.34 1.33
CA MET A 349 -1.66 -26.61 2.69
C MET A 349 -3.00 -27.37 2.76
N GLY A 350 -3.66 -27.60 1.63
CA GLY A 350 -4.98 -28.21 1.57
C GLY A 350 -6.11 -27.36 2.18
N ARG A 351 -5.95 -26.04 2.17
CA ARG A 351 -6.95 -25.08 2.69
C ARG A 351 -7.95 -24.71 1.60
N GLY A 352 -9.15 -24.28 2.04
CA GLY A 352 -10.20 -23.83 1.17
C GLY A 352 -11.13 -24.95 0.67
N GLN A 353 -12.12 -24.54 -0.10
CA GLN A 353 -13.14 -25.43 -0.67
C GLN A 353 -13.06 -25.41 -2.20
N LYS A 354 -12.92 -26.57 -2.83
CA LYS A 354 -13.04 -26.70 -4.29
C LYS A 354 -14.50 -26.64 -4.70
N ILE A 355 -14.80 -25.78 -5.67
CA ILE A 355 -16.12 -25.62 -6.28
C ILE A 355 -15.98 -25.98 -7.75
N GLU A 356 -16.77 -26.94 -8.20
CA GLU A 356 -16.83 -27.34 -9.61
C GLU A 356 -17.82 -26.45 -10.36
N ILE A 357 -17.35 -25.77 -11.40
CA ILE A 357 -18.13 -24.88 -12.22
C ILE A 357 -18.08 -25.36 -13.69
N PRO A 358 -19.21 -25.60 -14.35
CA PRO A 358 -19.21 -25.92 -15.77
C PRO A 358 -18.54 -24.81 -16.59
N VAL A 359 -17.68 -25.18 -17.52
CA VAL A 359 -17.05 -24.20 -18.43
C VAL A 359 -18.12 -23.72 -19.42
N PRO A 360 -18.38 -22.39 -19.51
CA PRO A 360 -19.38 -21.89 -20.46
C PRO A 360 -18.94 -22.05 -21.92
N GLY A 361 -19.88 -22.35 -22.81
CA GLY A 361 -19.67 -22.29 -24.25
C GLY A 361 -19.13 -23.56 -24.92
N THR A 362 -19.04 -24.67 -24.23
CA THR A 362 -18.79 -25.99 -24.85
C THR A 362 -20.10 -26.67 -25.19
N GLN A 363 -20.87 -26.13 -26.15
CA GLN A 363 -22.00 -26.79 -26.77
C GLN A 363 -21.58 -27.44 -28.09
#